data_5a486bf8e0c4d24f1b84f3a349d98e51
#
_entry.id   5a486bf8e0c4d24f1b84f3a349d98e51
#
_cell.length_a   1.000
_cell.length_b   1.000
_cell.length_c   1.000
_cell.angle_alpha   90.00
_cell.angle_beta   90.00
_cell.angle_gamma   90.00
#
_symmetry.space_group_name_H-M   'P 1'
#
loop_
_entity.id
_entity.type
_entity.pdbx_description
1 polymer ?
#
loop_
_entity_poly.entity_id
_entity_poly.type
_entity_poly.pdbx_seq_one_letter_code
_entity_poly.pdbx_strand_id
1 'polypeptide(L)'
;MSGDGKGDGSEPDGADPGAADLTHTDESGEAQMVDVGDKPDTARRAVARGTIRLRSETVDAVRDNAVDKGDVLATARIGAIQAVKHTWETIPMCHQIPITNVDTDFALGDDGIELTVAVETTGKTGCEMEALEGATTGLNVVWDMVKSAEKDADGDYPETGIESVEVVEKTKRPLE
;
A
#
# COMPACT_ATOMS: atom_id res chain seq x y z
N MET A 1 15.73 -55.63 45.94
CA MET A 1 15.25 -54.41 46.62
C MET A 1 15.77 -53.25 45.78
N SER A 2 15.05 -52.92 44.76
CA SER A 2 14.04 -51.88 44.68
C SER A 2 14.60 -50.46 45.00
N GLY A 3 14.71 -49.64 43.98
CA GLY A 3 15.02 -48.24 44.06
C GLY A 3 14.71 -47.60 42.72
N ASP A 4 13.42 -47.24 42.54
CA ASP A 4 12.92 -46.48 41.42
C ASP A 4 13.46 -45.04 41.45
N GLY A 5 14.10 -44.62 40.40
CA GLY A 5 14.45 -43.23 40.14
C GLY A 5 13.64 -42.68 38.98
N LYS A 6 12.53 -41.98 39.28
CA LYS A 6 11.75 -41.19 38.33
C LYS A 6 12.63 -40.14 37.67
N GLY A 7 12.73 -40.23 36.37
CA GLY A 7 13.23 -39.12 35.54
C GLY A 7 12.19 -37.99 35.52
N ASP A 8 12.61 -36.83 35.98
CA ASP A 8 11.91 -35.56 35.83
C ASP A 8 12.00 -35.12 34.37
N GLY A 9 10.87 -35.17 33.70
CA GLY A 9 10.68 -34.64 32.37
C GLY A 9 10.41 -33.14 32.47
N SER A 10 11.43 -32.31 32.51
CA SER A 10 11.28 -30.89 32.28
C SER A 10 11.14 -30.65 30.76
N GLU A 11 9.90 -30.43 30.36
CA GLU A 11 9.60 -29.81 29.05
C GLU A 11 10.30 -28.45 28.99
N PRO A 12 10.88 -28.06 27.83
CA PRO A 12 11.33 -26.67 27.65
C PRO A 12 10.10 -25.81 27.44
N ASP A 13 9.74 -25.13 28.52
CA ASP A 13 8.72 -24.10 28.55
C ASP A 13 9.24 -22.83 27.87
N GLY A 14 8.43 -22.21 27.02
CA GLY A 14 8.64 -20.83 26.62
C GLY A 14 9.06 -20.58 25.17
N ALA A 15 8.26 -21.00 24.19
CA ALA A 15 8.24 -20.22 22.96
C ALA A 15 7.50 -18.91 23.26
N ASP A 16 8.25 -17.80 23.24
CA ASP A 16 7.70 -16.43 23.34
C ASP A 16 6.73 -16.21 22.15
N PRO A 17 5.41 -16.01 22.37
CA PRO A 17 4.45 -15.80 21.28
C PRO A 17 4.55 -14.40 20.65
N GLY A 18 5.59 -13.61 20.98
CA GLY A 18 5.74 -12.22 20.57
C GLY A 18 6.85 -11.93 19.59
N ALA A 19 7.69 -12.89 19.19
CA ALA A 19 8.65 -12.68 18.13
C ALA A 19 7.94 -12.81 16.76
N ALA A 20 7.54 -11.68 16.17
CA ALA A 20 7.16 -11.65 14.76
C ALA A 20 8.34 -12.23 13.95
N ASP A 21 8.08 -13.31 13.21
CA ASP A 21 9.07 -13.93 12.32
C ASP A 21 9.40 -12.93 11.20
N LEU A 22 10.47 -12.16 11.38
CA LEU A 22 10.92 -11.14 10.44
C LEU A 22 11.53 -11.84 9.22
N THR A 23 10.70 -12.14 8.23
CA THR A 23 11.06 -12.92 7.03
C THR A 23 12.03 -12.22 6.07
N HIS A 24 12.44 -10.99 6.38
CA HIS A 24 13.33 -10.17 5.54
C HIS A 24 14.73 -9.96 6.15
N THR A 25 15.14 -10.80 7.11
CA THR A 25 16.50 -10.80 7.67
C THR A 25 17.12 -12.16 7.54
N ASP A 26 18.45 -12.20 7.29
CA ASP A 26 19.24 -13.41 7.35
C ASP A 26 19.67 -13.73 8.82
N GLU A 27 20.44 -14.80 9.00
CA GLU A 27 20.94 -15.22 10.33
C GLU A 27 21.87 -14.18 10.97
N SER A 28 22.42 -13.22 10.21
CA SER A 28 23.25 -12.11 10.70
C SER A 28 22.43 -10.86 11.04
N GLY A 29 21.14 -10.83 10.75
CA GLY A 29 20.25 -9.69 10.94
C GLY A 29 20.31 -8.67 9.79
N GLU A 30 20.95 -9.02 8.67
CA GLU A 30 20.99 -8.16 7.49
C GLU A 30 19.71 -8.29 6.67
N ALA A 31 19.31 -7.18 6.02
CA ALA A 31 18.10 -7.14 5.20
C ALA A 31 18.27 -8.04 3.96
N GLN A 32 17.33 -8.96 3.76
CA GLN A 32 17.32 -9.91 2.64
C GLN A 32 15.98 -9.96 1.97
N MET A 33 15.97 -10.01 0.62
CA MET A 33 14.75 -10.26 -0.14
C MET A 33 14.31 -11.72 0.02
N VAL A 34 13.01 -11.94 0.32
CA VAL A 34 12.46 -13.30 0.47
C VAL A 34 12.53 -14.04 -0.85
N ASP A 35 13.10 -15.26 -0.85
CA ASP A 35 13.06 -16.15 -2.00
C ASP A 35 11.63 -16.69 -2.20
N VAL A 36 11.09 -16.49 -3.39
CA VAL A 36 9.77 -16.98 -3.78
C VAL A 36 9.85 -17.99 -4.92
N GLY A 37 11.07 -18.43 -5.30
CA GLY A 37 11.32 -19.30 -6.45
C GLY A 37 10.50 -20.59 -6.47
N ASP A 38 10.35 -21.24 -5.32
CA ASP A 38 9.65 -22.54 -5.18
C ASP A 38 8.13 -22.40 -4.96
N LYS A 39 7.60 -21.17 -4.81
CA LYS A 39 6.17 -20.96 -4.61
C LYS A 39 5.42 -21.13 -5.94
N PRO A 40 4.22 -21.76 -5.91
CA PRO A 40 3.39 -21.84 -7.11
C PRO A 40 2.83 -20.44 -7.46
N ASP A 41 2.61 -20.23 -8.75
CA ASP A 41 1.87 -19.06 -9.22
C ASP A 41 0.41 -19.14 -8.75
N THR A 42 -0.13 -18.00 -8.39
CA THR A 42 -1.52 -17.83 -7.95
C THR A 42 -2.07 -16.53 -8.47
N ALA A 43 -3.37 -16.47 -8.76
CA ALA A 43 -4.06 -15.22 -9.02
C ALA A 43 -4.24 -14.44 -7.71
N ARG A 44 -3.84 -13.19 -7.71
CA ARG A 44 -3.85 -12.33 -6.52
C ARG A 44 -4.47 -10.99 -6.84
N ARG A 45 -5.16 -10.44 -5.87
CA ARG A 45 -5.71 -9.10 -5.90
C ARG A 45 -5.46 -8.42 -4.55
N ALA A 46 -5.08 -7.16 -4.59
CA ALA A 46 -5.04 -6.30 -3.41
C ALA A 46 -5.75 -4.97 -3.72
N VAL A 47 -6.37 -4.41 -2.70
CA VAL A 47 -7.02 -3.10 -2.76
C VAL A 47 -6.44 -2.24 -1.64
N ALA A 48 -5.90 -1.09 -2.00
CA ALA A 48 -5.53 -0.05 -1.06
C ALA A 48 -6.45 1.15 -1.22
N ARG A 49 -6.60 1.88 -0.14
CA ARG A 49 -7.38 3.10 -0.06
C ARG A 49 -6.63 4.15 0.74
N GLY A 50 -6.81 5.40 0.40
CA GLY A 50 -6.32 6.54 1.16
C GLY A 50 -7.16 7.77 0.90
N THR A 51 -7.03 8.78 1.76
CA THR A 51 -7.77 10.03 1.66
C THR A 51 -6.82 11.21 1.70
N ILE A 52 -7.07 12.22 0.88
CA ILE A 52 -6.49 13.54 1.05
C ILE A 52 -7.57 14.49 1.55
N ARG A 53 -7.29 15.15 2.69
CA ARG A 53 -8.12 16.23 3.21
C ARG A 53 -7.77 17.52 2.50
N LEU A 54 -8.78 18.27 2.09
CA LEU A 54 -8.69 19.52 1.32
C LEU A 54 -9.76 20.48 1.81
N ARG A 55 -9.62 21.76 1.47
CA ARG A 55 -10.71 22.71 1.67
C ARG A 55 -11.90 22.36 0.76
N SER A 56 -13.10 22.64 1.23
CA SER A 56 -14.33 22.36 0.47
C SER A 56 -14.35 23.05 -0.89
N GLU A 57 -13.88 24.30 -0.97
CA GLU A 57 -13.79 25.05 -2.21
C GLU A 57 -12.84 24.41 -3.22
N THR A 58 -11.77 23.76 -2.72
CA THR A 58 -10.82 23.02 -3.58
C THR A 58 -11.45 21.74 -4.12
N VAL A 59 -12.19 21.02 -3.28
CA VAL A 59 -12.93 19.82 -3.73
C VAL A 59 -13.97 20.19 -4.78
N ASP A 60 -14.71 21.31 -4.60
CA ASP A 60 -15.64 21.83 -5.59
C ASP A 60 -14.95 22.20 -6.91
N ALA A 61 -13.79 22.87 -6.85
CA ALA A 61 -13.01 23.19 -8.04
C ALA A 61 -12.53 21.93 -8.79
N VAL A 62 -12.16 20.86 -8.07
CA VAL A 62 -11.82 19.57 -8.68
C VAL A 62 -13.05 18.93 -9.34
N ARG A 63 -14.20 18.95 -8.65
CA ARG A 63 -15.49 18.43 -9.16
C ARG A 63 -15.93 19.11 -10.44
N ASP A 64 -15.75 20.43 -10.52
CA ASP A 64 -16.12 21.26 -11.66
C ASP A 64 -15.03 21.32 -12.75
N ASN A 65 -13.92 20.61 -12.55
CA ASN A 65 -12.73 20.66 -13.43
C ASN A 65 -12.22 22.09 -13.67
N ALA A 66 -12.24 22.91 -12.63
CA ALA A 66 -11.91 24.33 -12.64
C ALA A 66 -10.50 24.65 -12.05
N VAL A 67 -9.66 23.65 -11.88
CA VAL A 67 -8.28 23.80 -11.38
C VAL A 67 -7.36 24.27 -12.53
N ASP A 68 -6.57 25.31 -12.30
CA ASP A 68 -5.71 25.93 -13.32
C ASP A 68 -4.71 24.96 -13.98
N LYS A 69 -4.23 23.94 -13.25
CA LYS A 69 -3.31 22.92 -13.75
C LYS A 69 -4.00 21.85 -14.65
N GLY A 70 -5.32 21.89 -14.79
CA GLY A 70 -6.10 20.97 -15.61
C GLY A 70 -6.79 19.86 -14.81
N ASP A 71 -7.10 18.75 -15.46
CA ASP A 71 -7.86 17.64 -14.88
C ASP A 71 -7.04 16.89 -13.81
N VAL A 72 -7.41 17.16 -12.54
CA VAL A 72 -6.75 16.61 -11.36
C VAL A 72 -6.90 15.09 -11.29
N LEU A 73 -8.13 14.60 -11.48
CA LEU A 73 -8.42 13.17 -11.30
C LEU A 73 -7.81 12.32 -12.43
N ALA A 74 -7.86 12.81 -13.68
CA ALA A 74 -7.21 12.12 -14.78
C ALA A 74 -5.68 12.07 -14.59
N THR A 75 -5.06 13.17 -14.15
CA THR A 75 -3.62 13.23 -13.87
C THR A 75 -3.24 12.29 -12.72
N ALA A 76 -4.00 12.30 -11.62
CA ALA A 76 -3.77 11.44 -10.47
C ALA A 76 -3.94 9.95 -10.82
N ARG A 77 -4.91 9.61 -11.66
CA ARG A 77 -5.10 8.25 -12.19
C ARG A 77 -3.86 7.73 -12.91
N ILE A 78 -3.30 8.54 -13.81
CA ILE A 78 -2.09 8.17 -14.54
C ILE A 78 -0.91 8.02 -13.58
N GLY A 79 -0.76 8.93 -12.62
CA GLY A 79 0.28 8.85 -11.60
C GLY A 79 0.18 7.58 -10.75
N ALA A 80 -1.02 7.24 -10.29
CA ALA A 80 -1.27 6.01 -9.53
C ALA A 80 -0.92 4.75 -10.33
N ILE A 81 -1.36 4.65 -11.59
CA ILE A 81 -1.07 3.52 -12.46
C ILE A 81 0.44 3.40 -12.73
N GLN A 82 1.14 4.51 -12.93
CA GLN A 82 2.60 4.50 -13.09
C GLN A 82 3.29 4.01 -11.82
N ALA A 83 2.90 4.49 -10.65
CA ALA A 83 3.47 4.08 -9.37
C ALA A 83 3.31 2.57 -9.14
N VAL A 84 2.12 2.00 -9.39
CA VAL A 84 1.87 0.56 -9.34
C VAL A 84 2.89 -0.22 -10.19
N LYS A 85 3.17 0.24 -11.42
CA LYS A 85 4.09 -0.44 -12.35
C LYS A 85 5.56 -0.32 -11.95
N HIS A 86 5.93 0.67 -11.13
CA HIS A 86 7.30 0.99 -10.75
C HIS A 86 7.57 0.79 -9.24
N THR A 87 6.67 0.13 -8.52
CA THR A 87 6.79 -0.11 -7.06
C THR A 87 8.12 -0.77 -6.70
N TRP A 88 8.58 -1.74 -7.46
CA TRP A 88 9.86 -2.45 -7.24
C TRP A 88 11.09 -1.54 -7.37
N GLU A 89 11.00 -0.42 -8.07
CA GLU A 89 12.07 0.60 -8.15
C GLU A 89 12.09 1.51 -6.92
N THR A 90 10.94 1.71 -6.28
CA THR A 90 10.75 2.61 -5.13
C THR A 90 10.96 1.88 -3.80
N ILE A 91 10.50 0.63 -3.71
CA ILE A 91 10.56 -0.18 -2.48
C ILE A 91 11.59 -1.30 -2.65
N PRO A 92 12.77 -1.19 -1.99
CA PRO A 92 13.94 -2.02 -2.30
C PRO A 92 13.73 -3.54 -2.21
N MET A 93 12.85 -3.99 -1.30
CA MET A 93 12.59 -5.42 -1.07
C MET A 93 11.37 -5.96 -1.81
N CYS A 94 10.74 -5.17 -2.67
CA CYS A 94 9.66 -5.63 -3.53
C CYS A 94 10.21 -6.34 -4.76
N HIS A 95 9.61 -7.50 -5.08
CA HIS A 95 9.86 -8.19 -6.34
C HIS A 95 9.19 -7.44 -7.49
N GLN A 96 9.82 -7.45 -8.65
CA GLN A 96 9.13 -7.06 -9.88
C GLN A 96 8.09 -8.13 -10.23
N ILE A 97 6.82 -7.74 -10.26
CA ILE A 97 5.71 -8.65 -10.54
C ILE A 97 4.96 -8.27 -11.82
N PRO A 98 4.39 -9.25 -12.54
CA PRO A 98 3.56 -8.97 -13.72
C PRO A 98 2.20 -8.41 -13.31
N ILE A 99 1.97 -7.13 -13.52
CA ILE A 99 0.66 -6.50 -13.28
C ILE A 99 -0.29 -6.87 -14.42
N THR A 100 -1.43 -7.47 -14.09
CA THR A 100 -2.45 -7.87 -15.06
C THR A 100 -3.60 -6.87 -15.14
N ASN A 101 -3.92 -6.18 -14.05
CA ASN A 101 -4.93 -5.11 -14.03
C ASN A 101 -4.63 -4.07 -12.95
N VAL A 102 -5.03 -2.83 -13.20
CA VAL A 102 -5.05 -1.73 -12.23
C VAL A 102 -6.35 -0.95 -12.40
N ASP A 103 -7.18 -0.95 -11.38
CA ASP A 103 -8.38 -0.11 -11.30
C ASP A 103 -8.17 1.01 -10.29
N THR A 104 -8.67 2.20 -10.61
CA THR A 104 -8.62 3.36 -9.72
C THR A 104 -9.98 4.02 -9.65
N ASP A 105 -10.44 4.29 -8.45
CA ASP A 105 -11.71 4.99 -8.20
C ASP A 105 -11.51 6.17 -7.26
N PHE A 106 -12.16 7.31 -7.57
CA PHE A 106 -12.10 8.52 -6.78
C PHE A 106 -13.50 8.87 -6.26
N ALA A 107 -13.62 9.02 -4.95
CA ALA A 107 -14.83 9.51 -4.29
C ALA A 107 -14.56 10.92 -3.72
N LEU A 108 -15.32 11.90 -4.18
CA LEU A 108 -15.22 13.29 -3.73
C LEU A 108 -16.21 13.52 -2.59
N GLY A 109 -15.69 13.78 -1.38
CA GLY A 109 -16.45 14.19 -0.22
C GLY A 109 -16.73 15.70 -0.20
N ASP A 110 -17.03 16.22 0.97
CA ASP A 110 -17.21 17.66 1.19
C ASP A 110 -15.86 18.38 1.44
N ASP A 111 -14.92 17.70 2.11
CA ASP A 111 -13.64 18.25 2.57
C ASP A 111 -12.44 17.34 2.25
N GLY A 112 -12.56 16.49 1.25
CA GLY A 112 -11.50 15.59 0.84
C GLY A 112 -11.85 14.71 -0.34
N ILE A 113 -10.84 13.99 -0.81
CA ILE A 113 -10.94 13.03 -1.92
C ILE A 113 -10.39 11.69 -1.46
N GLU A 114 -11.19 10.65 -1.53
CA GLU A 114 -10.74 9.27 -1.33
C GLU A 114 -10.30 8.68 -2.67
N LEU A 115 -9.16 7.99 -2.66
CA LEU A 115 -8.67 7.19 -3.78
C LEU A 115 -8.60 5.72 -3.36
N THR A 116 -9.26 4.88 -4.13
CA THR A 116 -9.13 3.42 -4.06
C THR A 116 -8.37 2.91 -5.26
N VAL A 117 -7.35 2.08 -5.03
CA VAL A 117 -6.53 1.42 -6.06
C VAL A 117 -6.61 -0.08 -5.87
N ALA A 118 -7.10 -0.78 -6.88
CA ALA A 118 -7.11 -2.25 -6.93
C ALA A 118 -6.07 -2.73 -7.95
N VAL A 119 -5.25 -3.69 -7.55
CA VAL A 119 -4.20 -4.27 -8.38
C VAL A 119 -4.40 -5.78 -8.48
N GLU A 120 -4.24 -6.32 -9.67
CA GLU A 120 -4.26 -7.76 -9.93
C GLU A 120 -2.94 -8.22 -10.54
N THR A 121 -2.53 -9.41 -10.14
CA THR A 121 -1.34 -10.09 -10.65
C THR A 121 -1.53 -11.60 -10.66
N THR A 122 -0.79 -12.27 -11.51
CA THR A 122 -0.57 -13.71 -11.44
C THR A 122 0.90 -13.95 -11.17
N GLY A 123 1.22 -14.52 -10.00
CA GLY A 123 2.60 -14.70 -9.60
C GLY A 123 2.78 -15.31 -8.22
N LYS A 124 4.01 -15.28 -7.72
CA LYS A 124 4.48 -15.99 -6.53
C LYS A 124 4.36 -15.17 -5.25
N THR A 125 4.18 -13.85 -5.36
CA THR A 125 4.05 -12.92 -4.23
C THR A 125 2.79 -12.06 -4.36
N GLY A 126 2.42 -11.34 -3.30
CA GLY A 126 1.28 -10.42 -3.27
C GLY A 126 1.53 -9.14 -4.04
N CYS A 127 0.48 -8.32 -4.20
CA CYS A 127 0.53 -7.01 -4.85
C CYS A 127 0.02 -5.89 -3.93
N GLU A 128 0.14 -6.11 -2.61
CA GLU A 128 -0.31 -5.15 -1.60
C GLU A 128 0.52 -3.86 -1.65
N MET A 129 1.83 -3.98 -1.88
CA MET A 129 2.72 -2.82 -1.96
C MET A 129 2.47 -1.99 -3.21
N GLU A 130 2.16 -2.65 -4.33
CA GLU A 130 1.76 -1.98 -5.57
C GLU A 130 0.48 -1.17 -5.38
N ALA A 131 -0.52 -1.74 -4.69
CA ALA A 131 -1.76 -1.04 -4.39
C ALA A 131 -1.53 0.17 -3.46
N LEU A 132 -0.72 0.02 -2.40
CA LEU A 132 -0.35 1.10 -1.48
C LEU A 132 0.42 2.22 -2.19
N GLU A 133 1.43 1.87 -3.00
CA GLU A 133 2.22 2.84 -3.75
C GLU A 133 1.35 3.62 -4.75
N GLY A 134 0.43 2.93 -5.43
CA GLY A 134 -0.55 3.55 -6.30
C GLY A 134 -1.45 4.56 -5.57
N ALA A 135 -1.99 4.18 -4.40
CA ALA A 135 -2.83 5.05 -3.60
C ALA A 135 -2.06 6.27 -3.07
N THR A 136 -0.86 6.05 -2.51
CA THR A 136 -0.02 7.12 -1.96
C THR A 136 0.40 8.12 -3.03
N THR A 137 0.92 7.63 -4.16
CA THR A 137 1.37 8.49 -5.25
C THR A 137 0.21 9.20 -5.93
N GLY A 138 -0.94 8.52 -6.12
CA GLY A 138 -2.13 9.15 -6.67
C GLY A 138 -2.60 10.34 -5.83
N LEU A 139 -2.63 10.20 -4.49
CA LEU A 139 -2.97 11.31 -3.59
C LEU A 139 -1.92 12.42 -3.57
N ASN A 140 -0.61 12.09 -3.69
CA ASN A 140 0.44 13.08 -3.86
C ASN A 140 0.25 13.90 -5.14
N VAL A 141 -0.19 13.26 -6.24
CA VAL A 141 -0.50 13.97 -7.50
C VAL A 141 -1.71 14.89 -7.32
N VAL A 142 -2.77 14.45 -6.63
CA VAL A 142 -3.89 15.34 -6.28
C VAL A 142 -3.35 16.57 -5.54
N TRP A 143 -2.54 16.38 -4.49
CA TRP A 143 -1.95 17.49 -3.73
C TRP A 143 -1.14 18.43 -4.62
N ASP A 144 -0.23 17.92 -5.44
CA ASP A 144 0.56 18.76 -6.35
C ASP A 144 -0.31 19.59 -7.30
N MET A 145 -1.38 18.99 -7.80
CA MET A 145 -2.29 19.68 -8.73
C MET A 145 -3.04 20.83 -8.06
N VAL A 146 -3.43 20.69 -6.78
CA VAL A 146 -4.27 21.68 -6.07
C VAL A 146 -3.49 22.55 -5.08
N LYS A 147 -2.21 22.30 -4.85
CA LYS A 147 -1.43 22.95 -3.78
C LYS A 147 -1.46 24.49 -3.77
N SER A 148 -1.65 25.13 -4.93
CA SER A 148 -1.76 26.59 -5.01
C SER A 148 -3.02 27.13 -4.35
N ALA A 149 -4.13 26.36 -4.39
CA ALA A 149 -5.39 26.69 -3.74
C ALA A 149 -5.38 26.40 -2.24
N GLU A 150 -4.54 25.46 -1.80
CA GLU A 150 -4.47 25.01 -0.41
C GLU A 150 -3.52 25.82 0.48
N LYS A 151 -2.63 26.63 -0.10
CA LYS A 151 -1.71 27.47 0.67
C LYS A 151 -2.44 28.58 1.41
N ASP A 152 -2.02 28.80 2.67
CA ASP A 152 -2.36 30.02 3.40
C ASP A 152 -1.45 31.23 3.05
N ALA A 153 -1.61 32.32 3.78
CA ALA A 153 -0.85 33.56 3.55
C ALA A 153 0.66 33.41 3.86
N ASP A 154 1.02 32.45 4.72
CA ASP A 154 2.41 32.15 5.11
C ASP A 154 3.04 31.10 4.20
N GLY A 155 2.24 30.46 3.33
CA GLY A 155 2.65 29.42 2.38
C GLY A 155 2.53 28.00 2.93
N ASP A 156 1.92 27.82 4.09
CA ASP A 156 1.70 26.55 4.74
C ASP A 156 0.40 25.88 4.28
N TYR A 157 0.19 24.62 4.70
CA TYR A 157 -0.96 23.77 4.34
C TYR A 157 -1.71 23.32 5.60
N PRO A 158 -2.35 24.23 6.37
CA PRO A 158 -2.95 23.88 7.66
C PRO A 158 -4.13 22.91 7.57
N GLU A 159 -4.81 22.88 6.42
CA GLU A 159 -6.00 22.06 6.22
C GLU A 159 -5.77 20.85 5.30
N THR A 160 -4.59 20.74 4.67
CA THR A 160 -4.29 19.69 3.70
C THR A 160 -3.48 18.56 4.33
N GLY A 161 -3.86 17.32 4.09
CA GLY A 161 -3.11 16.16 4.59
C GLY A 161 -3.55 14.88 3.92
N ILE A 162 -2.58 13.96 3.72
CA ILE A 162 -2.89 12.59 3.28
C ILE A 162 -3.04 11.73 4.52
N GLU A 163 -4.13 10.98 4.59
CA GLU A 163 -4.55 10.24 5.77
C GLU A 163 -4.97 8.81 5.39
N SER A 164 -4.91 7.90 6.37
CA SER A 164 -5.52 6.57 6.30
C SER A 164 -5.17 5.73 5.08
N VAL A 165 -3.91 5.77 4.62
CA VAL A 165 -3.48 4.89 3.53
C VAL A 165 -3.31 3.47 4.08
N GLU A 166 -4.15 2.54 3.60
CA GLU A 166 -4.22 1.17 4.11
C GLU A 166 -4.58 0.15 3.03
N VAL A 167 -4.22 -1.11 3.26
CA VAL A 167 -4.75 -2.24 2.48
C VAL A 167 -6.09 -2.65 3.07
N VAL A 168 -7.16 -2.51 2.28
CA VAL A 168 -8.54 -2.81 2.72
C VAL A 168 -9.02 -4.20 2.32
N GLU A 169 -8.38 -4.80 1.30
CA GLU A 169 -8.71 -6.15 0.82
C GLU A 169 -7.48 -6.82 0.23
N LYS A 170 -7.36 -8.12 0.47
CA LYS A 170 -6.47 -8.96 -0.33
C LYS A 170 -7.05 -10.36 -0.54
N THR A 171 -6.86 -10.89 -1.74
CA THR A 171 -7.28 -12.25 -2.10
C THR A 171 -6.16 -13.02 -2.78
N LYS A 172 -6.21 -14.34 -2.62
CA LYS A 172 -5.31 -15.29 -3.28
C LYS A 172 -6.13 -16.50 -3.72
N ARG A 173 -6.01 -16.86 -4.99
CA ARG A 173 -6.69 -18.04 -5.56
C ARG A 173 -5.72 -18.89 -6.36
N PRO A 174 -5.79 -20.23 -6.28
CA PRO A 174 -5.08 -21.13 -7.20
C PRO A 174 -5.42 -20.78 -8.65
N LEU A 175 -4.52 -21.05 -9.56
CA LEU A 175 -4.83 -21.05 -11.00
C LEU A 175 -5.57 -22.34 -11.33
N GLU A 176 -6.61 -22.24 -12.15
CA GLU A 176 -7.35 -23.41 -12.67
C GLU A 176 -6.52 -24.19 -13.70
#